data_c3fba48418fa47e215bd567835a98816
#
_entry.id   c3fba48418fa47e215bd567835a98816
#
_cell.length_a   1.000
_cell.length_b   1.000
_cell.length_c   1.000
_cell.angle_alpha   90.00
_cell.angle_beta   90.00
_cell.angle_gamma   90.00
#
_symmetry.space_group_name_H-M   'P 1'
#
loop_
_entity.id
_entity.type
_entity.pdbx_description
1 polymer ?
#
loop_
_entity_poly.entity_id
_entity_poly.type
_entity_poly.pdbx_seq_one_letter_code
_entity_poly.pdbx_strand_id
1 'polypeptide(L)'
;MGTLKRAAALLLALFAAAAFAAEGDGTLLPHSQKSFEAYAQDARAYVEANRRWVTEGALRAAELEANLPHEYMPEHPDGRAILLVHGLGDSPFTFDEIARDLAKEGILVRTVLLPGCGTKPADMMKVTQEDWRRTVEEQAGLLRARSKSFWIGGYSMGGDLAIDYAARHPGEVKGLVLFSPAAAVRSRLAALAVPASHVRDWITAPEERPNGGQNPLQYLITPTKGLAAFYRTMTAAQEGLEKLEKDRWRGRWFAALAARDGLVKTEALLPQFQRIAKGTRSAFLWYGTFPKGADAAGTRALPDAIGELKIAGFSHMALTYSERNPFYGKQGTVRFCWNGQGKAESLACEKGADVCFSGDGQQPEGAGGCAKLTWNPYYGEQLKAILSVMAEP
;
A
#
# COMPACT_ATOMS: atom_id res chain seq x y z
N MET A 1 -30.56 26.78 40.84
CA MET A 1 -30.07 25.39 40.75
C MET A 1 -29.77 24.87 39.33
N GLY A 2 -30.03 25.64 38.29
CA GLY A 2 -29.85 25.24 36.89
C GLY A 2 -28.51 25.58 36.25
N THR A 3 -27.77 26.55 36.74
CA THR A 3 -26.54 27.07 36.14
C THR A 3 -25.29 26.31 36.57
N LEU A 4 -25.23 25.77 37.78
CA LEU A 4 -24.10 24.97 38.25
C LEU A 4 -24.02 23.56 37.58
N LYS A 5 -25.15 22.95 37.21
CA LYS A 5 -25.16 21.64 36.54
C LYS A 5 -24.67 21.69 35.07
N ARG A 6 -24.87 22.85 34.39
CA ARG A 6 -24.39 23.04 33.02
C ARG A 6 -22.86 23.31 32.95
N ALA A 7 -22.30 23.99 33.95
CA ALA A 7 -20.88 24.25 34.03
C ALA A 7 -20.07 22.94 34.33
N ALA A 8 -20.61 22.07 35.17
CA ALA A 8 -19.97 20.78 35.47
C ALA A 8 -19.99 19.81 34.28
N ALA A 9 -21.06 19.82 33.47
CA ALA A 9 -21.14 19.00 32.26
C ALA A 9 -20.21 19.48 31.14
N LEU A 10 -19.99 20.80 31.03
CA LEU A 10 -19.03 21.37 30.06
C LEU A 10 -17.57 21.09 30.48
N LEU A 11 -17.27 21.14 31.78
CA LEU A 11 -15.92 20.81 32.29
C LEU A 11 -15.61 19.31 32.16
N LEU A 12 -16.56 18.42 32.34
CA LEU A 12 -16.36 16.98 32.12
C LEU A 12 -16.17 16.64 30.64
N ALA A 13 -16.86 17.33 29.73
CA ALA A 13 -16.68 17.15 28.29
C ALA A 13 -15.32 17.68 27.80
N LEU A 14 -14.81 18.75 28.40
CA LEU A 14 -13.46 19.29 28.12
C LEU A 14 -12.35 18.38 28.66
N PHE A 15 -12.55 17.73 29.79
CA PHE A 15 -11.57 16.78 30.34
C PHE A 15 -11.54 15.45 29.59
N ALA A 16 -12.66 14.97 29.03
CA ALA A 16 -12.69 13.78 28.19
C ALA A 16 -12.01 14.03 26.81
N ALA A 17 -12.15 15.22 26.24
CA ALA A 17 -11.47 15.60 25.00
C ALA A 17 -9.94 15.80 25.19
N ALA A 18 -9.50 16.25 26.39
CA ALA A 18 -8.08 16.44 26.69
C ALA A 18 -7.33 15.11 26.96
N ALA A 19 -8.02 14.07 27.43
CA ALA A 19 -7.39 12.78 27.70
C ALA A 19 -7.04 11.99 26.41
N PHE A 20 -7.73 12.23 25.31
CA PHE A 20 -7.44 11.58 24.02
C PHE A 20 -6.42 12.34 23.15
N ALA A 21 -6.18 13.62 23.41
CA ALA A 21 -5.14 14.42 22.72
C ALA A 21 -3.71 14.07 23.16
N ALA A 22 -3.52 13.33 24.24
CA ALA A 22 -2.20 13.01 24.82
C ALA A 22 -1.57 11.71 24.28
N GLU A 23 -2.27 10.91 23.46
CA GLU A 23 -1.73 9.66 22.90
C GLU A 23 -0.86 9.83 21.63
N GLY A 24 -0.52 11.04 21.25
CA GLY A 24 0.18 11.35 19.99
C GLY A 24 1.65 11.69 20.12
N ASP A 25 2.35 11.37 21.22
CA ASP A 25 3.78 11.66 21.33
C ASP A 25 4.69 10.53 20.84
N GLY A 26 4.18 9.74 19.87
CA GLY A 26 4.89 8.66 19.22
C GLY A 26 6.23 9.14 18.65
N THR A 27 7.33 8.60 19.14
CA THR A 27 8.63 8.67 18.49
C THR A 27 8.50 7.94 17.16
N LEU A 28 8.87 8.55 16.04
CA LEU A 28 8.93 7.85 14.76
C LEU A 28 10.02 6.79 14.79
N LEU A 29 9.87 5.79 13.93
CA LEU A 29 10.92 4.78 13.73
C LEU A 29 12.26 5.48 13.47
N PRO A 30 13.34 5.14 14.21
CA PRO A 30 14.66 5.75 14.03
C PRO A 30 15.21 5.54 12.62
N HIS A 31 16.15 6.39 12.27
CA HIS A 31 16.90 6.33 11.01
C HIS A 31 18.38 5.99 11.26
N SER A 32 19.12 5.80 10.17
CA SER A 32 20.60 5.66 10.19
C SER A 32 21.12 4.33 10.75
N GLN A 33 20.31 3.27 10.67
CA GLN A 33 20.79 1.90 10.98
C GLN A 33 21.88 1.47 9.99
N LYS A 34 22.85 0.73 10.50
CA LYS A 34 24.01 0.26 9.70
C LYS A 34 23.78 -1.10 9.04
N SER A 35 22.71 -1.80 9.38
CA SER A 35 22.33 -3.09 8.80
C SER A 35 20.82 -3.25 8.82
N PHE A 36 20.33 -4.25 8.07
CA PHE A 36 18.91 -4.62 8.10
C PHE A 36 18.50 -5.17 9.46
N GLU A 37 19.37 -5.96 10.10
CA GLU A 37 19.10 -6.54 11.42
C GLU A 37 18.86 -5.46 12.47
N ALA A 38 19.68 -4.39 12.48
CA ALA A 38 19.48 -3.26 13.38
C ALA A 38 18.18 -2.53 13.08
N TYR A 39 17.85 -2.32 11.79
CA TYR A 39 16.58 -1.72 11.39
C TYR A 39 15.37 -2.57 11.80
N ALA A 40 15.42 -3.87 11.62
CA ALA A 40 14.35 -4.79 12.00
C ALA A 40 14.15 -4.86 13.52
N GLN A 41 15.24 -4.79 14.30
CA GLN A 41 15.19 -4.72 15.77
C GLN A 41 14.53 -3.42 16.25
N ASP A 42 14.94 -2.28 15.69
CA ASP A 42 14.34 -0.97 16.00
C ASP A 42 12.86 -0.93 15.60
N ALA A 43 12.51 -1.49 14.43
CA ALA A 43 11.12 -1.59 13.98
C ALA A 43 10.28 -2.46 14.91
N ARG A 44 10.80 -3.60 15.40
CA ARG A 44 10.12 -4.45 16.37
C ARG A 44 9.88 -3.70 17.67
N ALA A 45 10.90 -3.10 18.25
CA ALA A 45 10.78 -2.33 19.48
C ALA A 45 9.77 -1.17 19.34
N TYR A 46 9.80 -0.49 18.19
CA TYR A 46 8.87 0.58 17.87
C TYR A 46 7.42 0.11 17.78
N VAL A 47 7.15 -0.99 17.06
CA VAL A 47 5.81 -1.55 16.92
C VAL A 47 5.31 -2.07 18.26
N GLU A 48 6.10 -2.85 19.00
CA GLU A 48 5.71 -3.41 20.31
C GLU A 48 5.33 -2.31 21.31
N ALA A 49 6.07 -1.21 21.33
CA ALA A 49 5.85 -0.10 22.26
C ALA A 49 4.64 0.79 21.89
N ASN A 50 4.31 0.93 20.60
CA ASN A 50 3.39 1.98 20.13
C ASN A 50 2.12 1.45 19.47
N ARG A 51 2.06 0.13 19.14
CA ARG A 51 0.92 -0.40 18.40
C ARG A 51 -0.35 -0.45 19.25
N ARG A 52 -1.43 0.04 18.68
CA ARG A 52 -2.79 -0.27 19.14
C ARG A 52 -3.13 -1.66 18.63
N TRP A 53 -3.17 -2.65 19.52
CA TRP A 53 -3.46 -4.02 19.17
C TRP A 53 -4.93 -4.21 18.81
N VAL A 54 -5.19 -4.97 17.75
CA VAL A 54 -6.54 -5.30 17.26
C VAL A 54 -6.89 -6.74 17.59
N THR A 55 -5.88 -7.60 17.73
CA THR A 55 -6.04 -9.02 18.05
C THR A 55 -5.58 -9.32 19.47
N GLU A 56 -6.01 -10.47 19.99
CA GLU A 56 -5.68 -10.95 21.33
C GLU A 56 -5.07 -12.37 21.28
N GLY A 57 -4.47 -12.78 22.39
CA GLY A 57 -3.92 -14.12 22.57
C GLY A 57 -2.86 -14.49 21.52
N ALA A 58 -2.95 -15.67 20.96
CA ALA A 58 -2.00 -16.18 19.97
C ALA A 58 -1.99 -15.38 18.66
N LEU A 59 -3.09 -14.72 18.28
CA LEU A 59 -3.18 -13.91 17.06
C LEU A 59 -2.37 -12.62 17.17
N ARG A 60 -2.06 -12.14 18.37
CA ARG A 60 -1.24 -10.95 18.60
C ARG A 60 0.19 -11.11 18.05
N ALA A 61 0.76 -12.30 18.15
CA ALA A 61 2.08 -12.58 17.57
C ALA A 61 2.05 -12.50 16.03
N ALA A 62 1.00 -13.03 15.40
CA ALA A 62 0.82 -12.92 13.95
C ALA A 62 0.58 -11.46 13.50
N GLU A 63 -0.18 -10.68 14.28
CA GLU A 63 -0.37 -9.25 14.05
C GLU A 63 0.95 -8.49 14.15
N LEU A 64 1.81 -8.81 15.12
CA LEU A 64 3.14 -8.22 15.24
C LEU A 64 3.97 -8.50 13.99
N GLU A 65 4.17 -9.79 13.67
CA GLU A 65 5.02 -10.19 12.53
C GLU A 65 4.56 -9.58 11.20
N ALA A 66 3.27 -9.46 10.98
CA ALA A 66 2.70 -8.84 9.78
C ALA A 66 3.02 -7.34 9.66
N ASN A 67 3.36 -6.67 10.76
CA ASN A 67 3.70 -5.25 10.79
C ASN A 67 5.21 -4.98 10.86
N LEU A 68 6.05 -6.02 10.75
CA LEU A 68 7.50 -5.89 10.77
C LEU A 68 8.12 -5.99 9.37
N PRO A 69 9.23 -5.29 9.13
CA PRO A 69 10.00 -5.47 7.90
C PRO A 69 10.72 -6.82 7.92
N HIS A 70 10.83 -7.46 6.76
CA HIS A 70 11.49 -8.76 6.60
C HIS A 70 12.50 -8.74 5.47
N GLU A 71 13.56 -9.55 5.59
CA GLU A 71 14.47 -9.90 4.51
C GLU A 71 14.32 -11.40 4.20
N TYR A 72 13.97 -11.69 2.95
CA TYR A 72 13.76 -13.05 2.45
C TYR A 72 15.00 -13.46 1.66
N MET A 73 15.85 -14.25 2.32
CA MET A 73 17.06 -14.78 1.74
C MET A 73 16.73 -15.96 0.83
N PRO A 74 17.12 -15.94 -0.45
CA PRO A 74 17.01 -17.11 -1.30
C PRO A 74 17.97 -18.20 -0.90
N GLU A 75 17.58 -19.46 -1.08
CA GLU A 75 18.47 -20.61 -0.85
C GLU A 75 19.67 -20.58 -1.81
N HIS A 76 19.43 -20.20 -3.06
CA HIS A 76 20.45 -20.06 -4.11
C HIS A 76 20.42 -18.64 -4.69
N PRO A 77 21.15 -17.67 -4.08
CA PRO A 77 21.17 -16.29 -4.55
C PRO A 77 21.77 -16.15 -5.95
N ASP A 78 21.06 -15.50 -6.85
CA ASP A 78 21.54 -15.24 -8.22
C ASP A 78 22.16 -13.85 -8.41
N GLY A 79 22.16 -13.05 -7.37
CA GLY A 79 22.71 -11.69 -7.35
C GLY A 79 21.67 -10.60 -7.63
N ARG A 80 20.41 -10.96 -7.95
CA ARG A 80 19.31 -9.99 -8.01
C ARG A 80 18.81 -9.67 -6.60
N ALA A 81 18.46 -8.41 -6.38
CA ALA A 81 17.77 -8.00 -5.17
C ALA A 81 16.67 -6.99 -5.46
N ILE A 82 15.60 -6.99 -4.65
CA ILE A 82 14.50 -6.05 -4.75
C ILE A 82 14.09 -5.53 -3.38
N LEU A 83 13.90 -4.19 -3.30
CA LEU A 83 13.26 -3.52 -2.18
C LEU A 83 11.78 -3.32 -2.50
N LEU A 84 10.87 -3.77 -1.64
CA LEU A 84 9.42 -3.63 -1.79
C LEU A 84 8.84 -2.72 -0.71
N VAL A 85 8.11 -1.69 -1.14
CA VAL A 85 7.60 -0.60 -0.30
C VAL A 85 6.08 -0.63 -0.28
N HIS A 86 5.48 -0.75 0.91
CA HIS A 86 4.03 -0.82 1.11
C HIS A 86 3.32 0.53 0.89
N GLY A 87 1.99 0.52 0.83
CA GLY A 87 1.13 1.68 0.63
C GLY A 87 0.92 2.56 1.88
N LEU A 88 0.16 3.64 1.71
CA LEU A 88 -0.21 4.56 2.79
C LEU A 88 -1.02 3.84 3.87
N GLY A 89 -0.57 3.93 5.11
CA GLY A 89 -1.25 3.30 6.26
C GLY A 89 -1.24 1.77 6.24
N ASP A 90 -0.49 1.16 5.35
CA ASP A 90 -0.37 -0.29 5.17
C ASP A 90 0.82 -0.85 5.99
N SER A 91 1.17 -2.09 5.78
CA SER A 91 2.28 -2.77 6.45
C SER A 91 3.15 -3.57 5.47
N PRO A 92 4.34 -4.01 5.89
CA PRO A 92 5.20 -4.87 5.07
C PRO A 92 4.54 -6.18 4.61
N PHE A 93 3.49 -6.63 5.30
CA PHE A 93 2.70 -7.82 4.94
C PHE A 93 2.12 -7.75 3.52
N THR A 94 1.90 -6.55 2.99
CA THR A 94 1.46 -6.35 1.60
C THR A 94 2.27 -7.16 0.60
N PHE A 95 3.54 -7.42 0.90
CA PHE A 95 4.46 -8.13 0.02
C PHE A 95 4.94 -9.48 0.55
N ASP A 96 4.40 -10.00 1.66
CA ASP A 96 4.89 -11.25 2.27
C ASP A 96 4.87 -12.43 1.28
N GLU A 97 3.74 -12.64 0.57
CA GLU A 97 3.62 -13.75 -0.41
C GLU A 97 4.53 -13.54 -1.62
N ILE A 98 4.51 -12.35 -2.22
CA ILE A 98 5.35 -12.01 -3.38
C ILE A 98 6.83 -12.14 -3.02
N ALA A 99 7.24 -11.67 -1.84
CA ALA A 99 8.61 -11.73 -1.39
C ALA A 99 9.10 -13.17 -1.20
N ARG A 100 8.29 -14.04 -0.57
CA ARG A 100 8.59 -15.46 -0.44
C ARG A 100 8.73 -16.16 -1.79
N ASP A 101 7.84 -15.84 -2.72
CA ASP A 101 7.85 -16.48 -4.02
C ASP A 101 9.03 -15.99 -4.88
N LEU A 102 9.38 -14.71 -4.83
CA LEU A 102 10.59 -14.18 -5.49
C LEU A 102 11.88 -14.75 -4.87
N ALA A 103 11.91 -14.96 -3.55
CA ALA A 103 13.06 -15.55 -2.89
C ALA A 103 13.28 -17.02 -3.33
N LYS A 104 12.23 -17.81 -3.55
CA LYS A 104 12.34 -19.16 -4.13
C LYS A 104 12.99 -19.17 -5.52
N GLU A 105 12.89 -18.06 -6.25
CA GLU A 105 13.44 -17.87 -7.59
C GLU A 105 14.86 -17.20 -7.59
N GLY A 106 15.55 -17.26 -6.44
CA GLY A 106 16.93 -16.79 -6.31
C GLY A 106 17.11 -15.29 -6.02
N ILE A 107 16.02 -14.54 -5.85
CA ILE A 107 16.04 -13.09 -5.65
C ILE A 107 16.07 -12.75 -4.16
N LEU A 108 17.03 -11.95 -3.71
CA LEU A 108 17.03 -11.38 -2.36
C LEU A 108 15.94 -10.31 -2.26
N VAL A 109 14.96 -10.50 -1.37
CA VAL A 109 13.85 -9.56 -1.22
C VAL A 109 13.89 -8.93 0.15
N ARG A 110 13.69 -7.61 0.21
CA ARG A 110 13.52 -6.86 1.45
C ARG A 110 12.23 -6.07 1.42
N THR A 111 11.46 -6.13 2.51
CA THR A 111 10.33 -5.24 2.75
C THR A 111 10.71 -4.18 3.78
N VAL A 112 10.02 -3.06 3.81
CA VAL A 112 10.26 -1.97 4.77
C VAL A 112 8.99 -1.60 5.51
N LEU A 113 9.13 -1.13 6.75
CA LEU A 113 8.09 -0.45 7.50
C LEU A 113 8.32 1.06 7.41
N LEU A 114 7.41 1.77 6.79
CA LEU A 114 7.49 3.22 6.69
C LEU A 114 7.16 3.91 8.03
N PRO A 115 7.88 4.98 8.43
CA PRO A 115 7.57 5.75 9.64
C PRO A 115 6.10 6.14 9.74
N GLY A 116 5.54 6.03 10.94
CA GLY A 116 4.12 6.28 11.22
C GLY A 116 3.17 5.15 10.85
N CYS A 117 3.66 4.06 10.21
CA CYS A 117 2.88 2.86 9.93
C CYS A 117 3.18 1.74 10.94
N GLY A 118 2.36 0.70 10.93
CA GLY A 118 2.53 -0.49 11.79
C GLY A 118 2.12 -0.31 13.25
N THR A 119 1.75 0.88 13.70
CA THR A 119 1.43 1.21 15.10
C THR A 119 -0.01 1.65 15.31
N LYS A 120 -0.32 2.93 15.12
CA LYS A 120 -1.68 3.51 15.15
C LYS A 120 -1.80 4.69 14.19
N PRO A 121 -2.99 5.01 13.66
CA PRO A 121 -3.18 6.09 12.69
C PRO A 121 -2.64 7.46 13.15
N ALA A 122 -2.71 7.76 14.46
CA ALA A 122 -2.24 9.03 15.02
C ALA A 122 -0.72 9.26 14.84
N ASP A 123 0.08 8.20 14.72
CA ASP A 123 1.53 8.32 14.55
C ASP A 123 1.91 8.94 13.20
N MET A 124 0.99 8.89 12.22
CA MET A 124 1.16 9.60 10.94
C MET A 124 1.02 11.14 11.05
N MET A 125 0.64 11.70 12.20
CA MET A 125 0.57 13.16 12.37
C MET A 125 1.94 13.83 12.35
N LYS A 126 3.00 13.13 12.66
CA LYS A 126 4.37 13.65 12.69
C LYS A 126 5.18 13.34 11.43
N VAL A 127 4.65 12.51 10.56
CA VAL A 127 5.34 12.03 9.37
C VAL A 127 5.42 13.10 8.29
N THR A 128 6.58 13.19 7.66
CA THR A 128 6.83 13.96 6.45
C THR A 128 7.13 13.03 5.26
N GLN A 129 7.01 13.56 4.05
CA GLN A 129 7.49 12.85 2.85
C GLN A 129 8.97 12.46 2.98
N GLU A 130 9.78 13.33 3.58
CA GLU A 130 11.21 13.11 3.71
C GLU A 130 11.56 11.96 4.65
N ASP A 131 10.76 11.70 5.69
CA ASP A 131 10.94 10.54 6.56
C ASP A 131 10.75 9.23 5.78
N TRP A 132 9.72 9.15 4.93
CA TRP A 132 9.49 7.99 4.06
C TRP A 132 10.60 7.83 3.02
N ARG A 133 10.99 8.94 2.36
CA ARG A 133 12.08 8.96 1.39
C ARG A 133 13.38 8.48 2.01
N ARG A 134 13.73 8.96 3.21
CA ARG A 134 14.94 8.57 3.93
C ARG A 134 14.95 7.08 4.25
N THR A 135 13.85 6.51 4.74
CA THR A 135 13.76 5.06 4.97
C THR A 135 14.03 4.26 3.70
N VAL A 136 13.44 4.68 2.57
CA VAL A 136 13.69 4.03 1.28
C VAL A 136 15.15 4.16 0.84
N GLU A 137 15.76 5.37 0.97
CA GLU A 137 17.17 5.62 0.65
C GLU A 137 18.11 4.72 1.44
N GLU A 138 17.95 4.68 2.76
CA GLU A 138 18.80 3.90 3.65
C GLU A 138 18.70 2.40 3.35
N GLN A 139 17.47 1.89 3.23
CA GLN A 139 17.26 0.45 3.00
C GLN A 139 17.62 0.03 1.57
N ALA A 140 17.40 0.89 0.57
CA ALA A 140 17.87 0.66 -0.79
C ALA A 140 19.41 0.64 -0.87
N GLY A 141 20.08 1.59 -0.22
CA GLY A 141 21.53 1.65 -0.17
C GLY A 141 22.16 0.39 0.43
N LEU A 142 21.64 -0.06 1.59
CA LEU A 142 22.09 -1.27 2.26
C LEU A 142 21.84 -2.54 1.41
N LEU A 143 20.70 -2.64 0.76
CA LEU A 143 20.36 -3.80 -0.06
C LEU A 143 21.16 -3.83 -1.37
N ARG A 144 21.33 -2.68 -2.01
CA ARG A 144 22.11 -2.52 -3.24
C ARG A 144 23.57 -2.95 -3.05
N ALA A 145 24.16 -2.60 -1.92
CA ALA A 145 25.55 -3.00 -1.61
C ALA A 145 25.75 -4.53 -1.56
N ARG A 146 24.67 -5.31 -1.44
CA ARG A 146 24.68 -6.78 -1.40
C ARG A 146 24.19 -7.43 -2.70
N SER A 147 23.97 -6.66 -3.77
CA SER A 147 23.39 -7.15 -5.02
C SER A 147 24.25 -6.81 -6.23
N LYS A 148 24.15 -7.63 -7.27
CA LYS A 148 24.70 -7.33 -8.61
C LYS A 148 23.68 -6.58 -9.47
N SER A 149 22.40 -6.79 -9.20
CA SER A 149 21.27 -6.22 -9.94
C SER A 149 20.19 -5.79 -8.96
N PHE A 150 20.05 -4.47 -8.76
CA PHE A 150 19.11 -3.89 -7.80
C PHE A 150 17.82 -3.42 -8.47
N TRP A 151 16.69 -3.84 -7.88
CA TRP A 151 15.33 -3.49 -8.26
C TRP A 151 14.64 -2.81 -7.10
N ILE A 152 13.64 -1.99 -7.42
CA ILE A 152 12.76 -1.42 -6.41
C ILE A 152 11.32 -1.51 -6.87
N GLY A 153 10.41 -1.72 -5.94
CA GLY A 153 9.00 -1.81 -6.26
C GLY A 153 8.12 -1.36 -5.11
N GLY A 154 6.84 -1.24 -5.38
CA GLY A 154 5.91 -0.85 -4.35
C GLY A 154 4.45 -0.86 -4.79
N TYR A 155 3.60 -0.80 -3.79
CA TYR A 155 2.15 -0.73 -3.93
C TYR A 155 1.64 0.67 -3.57
N SER A 156 0.78 1.25 -4.41
CA SER A 156 0.16 2.55 -4.15
C SER A 156 1.23 3.62 -3.85
N MET A 157 1.21 4.29 -2.70
CA MET A 157 2.23 5.25 -2.27
C MET A 157 3.66 4.65 -2.27
N GLY A 158 3.81 3.39 -1.94
CA GLY A 158 5.11 2.71 -2.03
C GLY A 158 5.64 2.64 -3.46
N GLY A 159 4.74 2.51 -4.44
CA GLY A 159 5.07 2.64 -5.86
C GLY A 159 5.55 4.04 -6.23
N ASP A 160 4.96 5.08 -5.64
CA ASP A 160 5.40 6.47 -5.82
C ASP A 160 6.81 6.69 -5.27
N LEU A 161 7.10 6.15 -4.08
CA LEU A 161 8.44 6.20 -3.50
C LEU A 161 9.48 5.44 -4.35
N ALA A 162 9.08 4.32 -4.95
CA ALA A 162 9.95 3.57 -5.85
C ALA A 162 10.26 4.35 -7.15
N ILE A 163 9.27 5.04 -7.72
CA ILE A 163 9.44 5.92 -8.89
C ILE A 163 10.35 7.10 -8.56
N ASP A 164 10.09 7.79 -7.43
CA ASP A 164 10.92 8.90 -6.97
C ASP A 164 12.38 8.47 -6.76
N TYR A 165 12.60 7.32 -6.12
CA TYR A 165 13.94 6.77 -5.94
C TYR A 165 14.63 6.49 -7.29
N ALA A 166 13.97 5.81 -8.22
CA ALA A 166 14.54 5.50 -9.53
C ALA A 166 14.88 6.77 -10.33
N ALA A 167 14.05 7.81 -10.24
CA ALA A 167 14.29 9.09 -10.91
C ALA A 167 15.48 9.86 -10.33
N ARG A 168 15.77 9.71 -9.02
CA ARG A 168 16.94 10.31 -8.36
C ARG A 168 18.22 9.48 -8.56
N HIS A 169 18.08 8.17 -8.75
CA HIS A 169 19.19 7.21 -8.88
C HIS A 169 19.10 6.37 -10.18
N PRO A 170 18.98 6.98 -11.37
CA PRO A 170 18.64 6.26 -12.61
C PRO A 170 19.71 5.24 -13.05
N GLY A 171 20.96 5.41 -12.60
CA GLY A 171 22.07 4.48 -12.90
C GLY A 171 22.17 3.29 -11.94
N GLU A 172 21.43 3.31 -10.84
CA GLU A 172 21.53 2.29 -9.79
C GLU A 172 20.42 1.25 -9.86
N VAL A 173 19.28 1.59 -10.48
CA VAL A 173 18.07 0.77 -10.53
C VAL A 173 17.94 0.07 -11.87
N LYS A 174 17.88 -1.26 -11.88
CA LYS A 174 17.65 -2.07 -13.08
C LYS A 174 16.23 -2.00 -13.60
N GLY A 175 15.27 -1.83 -12.70
CA GLY A 175 13.87 -1.72 -13.07
C GLY A 175 12.93 -1.54 -11.89
N LEU A 176 11.66 -1.33 -12.22
CA LEU A 176 10.56 -1.08 -11.30
C LEU A 176 9.56 -2.23 -11.32
N VAL A 177 9.03 -2.59 -10.13
CA VAL A 177 7.93 -3.54 -9.95
C VAL A 177 6.79 -2.83 -9.23
N LEU A 178 5.74 -2.43 -9.95
CA LEU A 178 4.71 -1.52 -9.47
C LEU A 178 3.32 -2.16 -9.42
N PHE A 179 2.57 -1.87 -8.35
CA PHE A 179 1.21 -2.31 -8.15
C PHE A 179 0.33 -1.08 -7.89
N SER A 180 -0.42 -0.64 -8.88
CA SER A 180 -1.25 0.59 -8.86
C SER A 180 -0.57 1.75 -8.12
N PRO A 181 0.60 2.25 -8.56
CA PRO A 181 1.25 3.39 -7.92
C PRO A 181 0.31 4.59 -7.92
N ALA A 182 0.31 5.38 -6.85
CA ALA A 182 -0.66 6.45 -6.63
C ALA A 182 -0.31 7.76 -7.37
N ALA A 183 0.62 7.72 -8.33
CA ALA A 183 1.11 8.88 -9.07
C ALA A 183 0.01 9.68 -9.84
N ALA A 184 -1.22 9.17 -9.90
CA ALA A 184 -2.37 9.91 -10.44
C ALA A 184 -3.65 9.52 -9.69
N VAL A 185 -3.99 10.24 -8.61
CA VAL A 185 -5.20 9.95 -7.84
C VAL A 185 -6.47 10.53 -8.48
N ARG A 186 -7.62 9.86 -8.26
CA ARG A 186 -8.93 10.29 -8.77
C ARG A 186 -9.48 11.51 -8.02
N SER A 187 -9.16 11.66 -6.75
CA SER A 187 -9.67 12.76 -5.94
C SER A 187 -9.08 14.10 -6.38
N ARG A 188 -9.94 14.99 -6.87
CA ARG A 188 -9.57 16.40 -7.15
C ARG A 188 -9.26 17.19 -5.88
N LEU A 189 -9.70 16.68 -4.72
CA LEU A 189 -9.50 17.31 -3.42
C LEU A 189 -8.18 16.91 -2.76
N ALA A 190 -7.40 16.00 -3.37
CA ALA A 190 -6.12 15.55 -2.80
C ALA A 190 -5.16 16.71 -2.49
N ALA A 191 -5.12 17.72 -3.35
CA ALA A 191 -4.30 18.93 -3.13
C ALA A 191 -4.72 19.73 -1.88
N LEU A 192 -5.99 19.64 -1.47
CA LEU A 192 -6.49 20.32 -0.26
C LEU A 192 -5.98 19.66 1.04
N ALA A 193 -5.39 18.47 0.98
CA ALA A 193 -4.79 17.82 2.14
C ALA A 193 -3.69 18.70 2.77
N VAL A 194 -2.91 19.41 1.94
CA VAL A 194 -1.83 20.29 2.44
C VAL A 194 -2.37 21.44 3.27
N PRO A 195 -3.25 22.34 2.78
CA PRO A 195 -3.81 23.41 3.61
C PRO A 195 -4.67 22.87 4.76
N ALA A 196 -5.43 21.79 4.57
CA ALA A 196 -6.24 21.19 5.62
C ALA A 196 -5.40 20.70 6.80
N SER A 197 -4.18 20.23 6.58
CA SER A 197 -3.27 19.74 7.62
C SER A 197 -2.83 20.80 8.64
N HIS A 198 -3.04 22.08 8.34
CA HIS A 198 -2.73 23.21 9.24
C HIS A 198 -3.90 23.61 10.14
N VAL A 199 -5.12 23.16 9.83
CA VAL A 199 -6.34 23.59 10.52
C VAL A 199 -7.15 22.45 11.12
N ARG A 200 -6.89 21.21 10.71
CA ARG A 200 -7.65 20.04 11.17
C ARG A 200 -6.81 18.78 11.13
N ASP A 201 -6.78 18.04 12.22
CA ASP A 201 -6.00 16.80 12.33
C ASP A 201 -6.64 15.61 11.62
N TRP A 202 -7.96 15.53 11.57
CA TRP A 202 -8.71 14.40 11.02
C TRP A 202 -9.86 14.84 10.11
N ILE A 203 -10.09 14.09 9.02
CA ILE A 203 -11.34 14.15 8.25
C ILE A 203 -12.41 13.31 8.96
N THR A 204 -12.03 12.09 9.37
CA THR A 204 -12.83 11.20 10.23
C THR A 204 -11.99 10.89 11.45
N ALA A 205 -12.54 11.14 12.64
CA ALA A 205 -11.80 10.92 13.89
C ALA A 205 -11.67 9.42 14.21
N PRO A 206 -10.59 8.99 14.88
CA PRO A 206 -10.39 7.58 15.23
C PRO A 206 -11.52 6.98 16.06
N GLU A 207 -12.14 7.76 16.92
CA GLU A 207 -13.25 7.36 17.81
C GLU A 207 -14.53 7.01 17.02
N GLU A 208 -14.67 7.54 15.80
CA GLU A 208 -15.79 7.26 14.91
C GLU A 208 -15.67 5.91 14.19
N ARG A 209 -14.58 5.19 14.40
CA ARG A 209 -14.27 3.94 13.68
C ARG A 209 -13.93 2.79 14.63
N PRO A 210 -14.32 1.56 14.28
CA PRO A 210 -13.90 0.37 15.04
C PRO A 210 -12.38 0.31 15.18
N ASN A 211 -11.89 -0.12 16.33
CA ASN A 211 -10.46 -0.26 16.65
C ASN A 211 -9.64 1.02 16.38
N GLY A 212 -10.27 2.20 16.53
CA GLY A 212 -9.60 3.47 16.25
C GLY A 212 -9.18 3.64 14.78
N GLY A 213 -9.93 3.03 13.87
CA GLY A 213 -9.71 3.16 12.44
C GLY A 213 -8.55 2.32 11.90
N GLN A 214 -8.34 1.12 12.44
CA GLN A 214 -7.37 0.15 11.91
C GLN A 214 -7.89 -1.29 11.97
N ASN A 215 -7.31 -2.16 11.15
CA ASN A 215 -7.40 -3.60 11.24
C ASN A 215 -6.01 -4.18 11.62
N PRO A 216 -5.83 -5.51 11.74
CA PRO A 216 -4.54 -6.08 12.14
C PRO A 216 -3.35 -5.71 11.23
N LEU A 217 -3.60 -5.32 9.98
CA LEU A 217 -2.58 -5.17 8.94
C LEU A 217 -2.42 -3.75 8.42
N GLN A 218 -3.47 -2.91 8.54
CA GLN A 218 -3.45 -1.57 7.94
C GLN A 218 -4.35 -0.58 8.68
N TYR A 219 -4.13 0.70 8.44
CA TYR A 219 -5.02 1.78 8.85
C TYR A 219 -6.16 1.96 7.85
N LEU A 220 -7.36 2.21 8.37
CA LEU A 220 -8.58 2.50 7.60
C LEU A 220 -8.86 3.99 7.50
N ILE A 221 -8.12 4.79 8.27
CA ILE A 221 -8.16 6.24 8.29
C ILE A 221 -6.74 6.80 8.31
N THR A 222 -6.59 8.03 7.84
CA THR A 222 -5.31 8.72 7.81
C THR A 222 -5.50 10.17 8.28
N PRO A 223 -4.67 10.69 9.20
CA PRO A 223 -4.73 12.09 9.60
C PRO A 223 -4.35 13.01 8.44
N THR A 224 -4.81 14.27 8.49
CA THR A 224 -4.58 15.24 7.41
C THR A 224 -3.11 15.51 7.14
N LYS A 225 -2.24 15.45 8.16
CA LYS A 225 -0.77 15.55 7.98
C LYS A 225 -0.21 14.37 7.20
N GLY A 226 -0.66 13.15 7.49
CA GLY A 226 -0.32 11.96 6.70
C GLY A 226 -0.79 12.06 5.25
N LEU A 227 -2.02 12.57 5.02
CA LEU A 227 -2.53 12.85 3.67
C LEU A 227 -1.73 13.94 2.95
N ALA A 228 -1.26 14.97 3.66
CA ALA A 228 -0.41 16.02 3.10
C ALA A 228 0.98 15.48 2.70
N ALA A 229 1.59 14.63 3.53
CA ALA A 229 2.83 13.95 3.21
C ALA A 229 2.66 13.02 1.99
N PHE A 230 1.57 12.27 1.93
CA PHE A 230 1.19 11.44 0.78
C PHE A 230 1.05 12.26 -0.50
N TYR A 231 0.34 13.39 -0.45
CA TYR A 231 0.18 14.26 -1.63
C TYR A 231 1.52 14.74 -2.17
N ARG A 232 2.47 15.11 -1.29
CA ARG A 232 3.82 15.50 -1.71
C ARG A 232 4.59 14.31 -2.32
N THR A 233 4.44 13.11 -1.78
CA THR A 233 5.04 11.88 -2.33
C THR A 233 4.52 11.59 -3.73
N MET A 234 3.20 11.70 -3.93
CA MET A 234 2.57 11.58 -5.24
C MET A 234 3.11 12.62 -6.24
N THR A 235 3.23 13.87 -5.82
CA THR A 235 3.78 14.95 -6.67
C THR A 235 5.23 14.64 -7.07
N ALA A 236 6.07 14.20 -6.14
CA ALA A 236 7.44 13.81 -6.43
C ALA A 236 7.52 12.61 -7.40
N ALA A 237 6.59 11.65 -7.29
CA ALA A 237 6.52 10.56 -8.26
C ALA A 237 6.12 11.04 -9.67
N GLN A 238 5.20 12.00 -9.79
CA GLN A 238 4.84 12.61 -11.08
C GLN A 238 6.05 13.32 -11.73
N GLU A 239 6.75 14.14 -10.95
CA GLU A 239 8.01 14.78 -11.39
C GLU A 239 9.07 13.74 -11.76
N GLY A 240 9.15 12.66 -11.00
CA GLY A 240 10.02 11.50 -11.26
C GLY A 240 9.70 10.82 -12.60
N LEU A 241 8.43 10.59 -12.90
CA LEU A 241 7.99 10.02 -14.19
C LEU A 241 8.36 10.92 -15.37
N GLU A 242 8.13 12.23 -15.24
CA GLU A 242 8.51 13.21 -16.27
C GLU A 242 10.03 13.22 -16.51
N LYS A 243 10.82 13.13 -15.40
CA LYS A 243 12.27 13.05 -15.48
C LYS A 243 12.74 11.76 -16.15
N LEU A 244 12.20 10.60 -15.77
CA LEU A 244 12.55 9.30 -16.38
C LEU A 244 12.21 9.28 -17.88
N GLU A 245 11.09 9.89 -18.28
CA GLU A 245 10.68 10.03 -19.69
C GLU A 245 11.68 10.94 -20.46
N LYS A 246 11.97 12.13 -19.93
CA LYS A 246 12.90 13.11 -20.50
C LYS A 246 14.32 12.53 -20.66
N ASP A 247 14.81 11.85 -19.64
CA ASP A 247 16.15 11.27 -19.59
C ASP A 247 16.25 9.97 -20.39
N ARG A 248 15.15 9.49 -20.95
CA ARG A 248 15.05 8.23 -21.71
C ARG A 248 15.60 7.05 -20.91
N TRP A 249 15.16 6.94 -19.65
CA TRP A 249 15.59 5.88 -18.75
C TRP A 249 15.36 4.50 -19.36
N ARG A 250 16.32 3.59 -19.21
CA ARG A 250 16.34 2.26 -19.83
C ARG A 250 16.05 1.13 -18.83
N GLY A 251 15.63 1.46 -17.63
CA GLY A 251 15.18 0.45 -16.66
C GLY A 251 13.94 -0.29 -17.16
N ARG A 252 13.81 -1.54 -16.74
CA ARG A 252 12.66 -2.38 -17.11
C ARG A 252 11.48 -2.11 -16.18
N TRP A 253 10.29 -2.34 -16.67
CA TRP A 253 9.05 -2.10 -15.92
C TRP A 253 8.20 -3.34 -15.82
N PHE A 254 7.78 -3.67 -14.64
CA PHE A 254 6.55 -4.41 -14.41
C PHE A 254 5.54 -3.47 -13.77
N ALA A 255 4.29 -3.44 -14.27
CA ALA A 255 3.20 -2.78 -13.56
C ALA A 255 1.90 -3.59 -13.68
N ALA A 256 1.21 -3.74 -12.55
CA ALA A 256 -0.14 -4.29 -12.43
C ALA A 256 -1.12 -3.17 -12.14
N LEU A 257 -2.15 -3.01 -12.96
CA LEU A 257 -3.09 -1.89 -12.93
C LEU A 257 -4.53 -2.39 -13.09
N ALA A 258 -5.44 -1.96 -12.22
CA ALA A 258 -6.87 -2.25 -12.35
C ALA A 258 -7.58 -1.16 -13.18
N ALA A 259 -8.37 -1.55 -14.17
CA ALA A 259 -9.09 -0.62 -15.05
C ALA A 259 -10.05 0.30 -14.28
N ARG A 260 -10.70 -0.26 -13.25
CA ARG A 260 -11.69 0.44 -12.41
C ARG A 260 -11.19 0.67 -11.00
N ASP A 261 -9.89 0.98 -10.86
CA ASP A 261 -9.31 1.39 -9.58
C ASP A 261 -10.05 2.62 -9.04
N GLY A 262 -10.58 2.53 -7.83
CA GLY A 262 -11.39 3.61 -7.22
C GLY A 262 -10.55 4.77 -6.68
N LEU A 263 -9.23 4.58 -6.54
CA LEU A 263 -8.31 5.57 -5.94
C LEU A 263 -7.39 6.19 -6.98
N VAL A 264 -6.87 5.40 -7.93
CA VAL A 264 -5.86 5.79 -8.90
C VAL A 264 -6.45 5.88 -10.30
N LYS A 265 -6.02 6.89 -11.08
CA LYS A 265 -6.32 7.03 -12.52
C LYS A 265 -5.36 6.18 -13.35
N THR A 266 -5.50 4.88 -13.25
CA THR A 266 -4.62 3.92 -13.92
C THR A 266 -4.64 4.07 -15.44
N GLU A 267 -5.77 4.51 -16.00
CA GLU A 267 -5.93 4.85 -17.42
C GLU A 267 -5.04 6.01 -17.90
N ALA A 268 -4.61 6.88 -16.99
CA ALA A 268 -3.65 7.95 -17.29
C ALA A 268 -2.20 7.46 -17.14
N LEU A 269 -1.93 6.54 -16.23
CA LEU A 269 -0.58 6.04 -15.95
C LEU A 269 -0.09 5.06 -17.01
N LEU A 270 -0.93 4.15 -17.48
CA LEU A 270 -0.51 3.11 -18.42
C LEU A 270 0.16 3.69 -19.69
N PRO A 271 -0.41 4.68 -20.42
CA PRO A 271 0.25 5.25 -21.58
C PRO A 271 1.59 5.92 -21.26
N GLN A 272 1.72 6.54 -20.09
CA GLN A 272 2.98 7.15 -19.67
C GLN A 272 4.05 6.09 -19.39
N PHE A 273 3.70 5.01 -18.68
CA PHE A 273 4.61 3.90 -18.43
C PHE A 273 5.08 3.25 -19.74
N GLN A 274 4.16 3.04 -20.68
CA GLN A 274 4.49 2.49 -21.99
C GLN A 274 5.47 3.36 -22.78
N ARG A 275 5.32 4.70 -22.72
CA ARG A 275 6.27 5.62 -23.38
C ARG A 275 7.66 5.55 -22.76
N ILE A 276 7.75 5.56 -21.40
CA ILE A 276 9.04 5.48 -20.69
C ILE A 276 9.71 4.13 -20.95
N ALA A 277 8.93 3.04 -20.89
CA ALA A 277 9.43 1.68 -21.06
C ALA A 277 9.73 1.28 -22.51
N LYS A 278 9.47 2.17 -23.49
CA LYS A 278 9.62 1.86 -24.91
C LYS A 278 11.02 1.35 -25.26
N GLY A 279 11.07 0.17 -25.87
CA GLY A 279 12.34 -0.47 -26.26
C GLY A 279 13.07 -1.18 -25.11
N THR A 280 12.40 -1.36 -23.96
CA THR A 280 12.90 -2.21 -22.88
C THR A 280 12.07 -3.50 -22.80
N ARG A 281 12.61 -4.53 -22.12
CA ARG A 281 11.86 -5.76 -21.80
C ARG A 281 10.98 -5.49 -20.58
N SER A 282 9.79 -4.95 -20.83
CA SER A 282 8.81 -4.58 -19.81
C SER A 282 7.49 -5.33 -20.02
N ALA A 283 6.70 -5.50 -18.96
CA ALA A 283 5.41 -6.15 -19.00
C ALA A 283 4.40 -5.37 -18.14
N PHE A 284 3.22 -5.15 -18.69
CA PHE A 284 2.10 -4.51 -18.02
C PHE A 284 0.93 -5.47 -17.94
N LEU A 285 0.34 -5.64 -16.76
CA LEU A 285 -0.91 -6.35 -16.58
C LEU A 285 -2.03 -5.34 -16.33
N TRP A 286 -3.05 -5.45 -17.16
CA TRP A 286 -4.23 -4.59 -17.08
C TRP A 286 -5.44 -5.45 -16.73
N TYR A 287 -6.02 -5.24 -15.57
CA TYR A 287 -7.20 -5.98 -15.12
C TYR A 287 -8.47 -5.22 -15.47
N GLY A 288 -9.15 -5.69 -16.51
CA GLY A 288 -10.40 -5.14 -17.03
C GLY A 288 -10.36 -4.76 -18.50
N THR A 289 -11.36 -3.97 -18.93
CA THR A 289 -11.46 -3.49 -20.31
C THR A 289 -10.30 -2.56 -20.65
N PHE A 290 -9.59 -2.88 -21.71
CA PHE A 290 -8.41 -2.11 -22.14
C PHE A 290 -8.79 -0.67 -22.56
N PRO A 291 -8.03 0.36 -22.15
CA PRO A 291 -8.37 1.73 -22.46
C PRO A 291 -8.29 2.00 -23.96
N LYS A 292 -9.26 2.74 -24.52
CA LYS A 292 -9.22 3.15 -25.90
C LYS A 292 -7.99 4.01 -26.19
N GLY A 293 -7.26 3.68 -27.25
CA GLY A 293 -6.07 4.43 -27.68
C GLY A 293 -4.79 4.13 -26.92
N ALA A 294 -4.80 3.23 -25.92
CA ALA A 294 -3.56 2.73 -25.33
C ALA A 294 -2.88 1.71 -26.28
N ASP A 295 -1.55 1.64 -26.23
CA ASP A 295 -0.78 0.66 -26.97
C ASP A 295 -0.90 -0.72 -26.30
N ALA A 296 -1.28 -1.73 -27.09
CA ALA A 296 -1.33 -3.10 -26.60
C ALA A 296 0.06 -3.74 -26.46
N ALA A 297 1.10 -3.14 -27.03
CA ALA A 297 2.47 -3.66 -26.99
C ALA A 297 2.99 -3.75 -25.54
N GLY A 298 3.41 -4.97 -25.13
CA GLY A 298 3.91 -5.22 -23.79
C GLY A 298 2.83 -5.22 -22.68
N THR A 299 1.53 -5.09 -23.06
CA THR A 299 0.42 -5.10 -22.11
C THR A 299 -0.48 -6.29 -22.33
N ARG A 300 -0.73 -7.04 -21.27
CA ARG A 300 -1.71 -8.14 -21.27
C ARG A 300 -2.95 -7.71 -20.50
N ALA A 301 -4.08 -7.63 -21.19
CA ALA A 301 -5.37 -7.40 -20.55
C ALA A 301 -5.94 -8.75 -20.04
N LEU A 302 -6.43 -8.73 -18.82
CA LEU A 302 -7.05 -9.85 -18.13
C LEU A 302 -8.46 -9.44 -17.67
N PRO A 303 -9.48 -10.31 -17.77
CA PRO A 303 -10.83 -10.00 -17.30
C PRO A 303 -10.86 -9.57 -15.83
N ASP A 304 -11.60 -8.52 -15.49
CA ASP A 304 -11.85 -8.09 -14.11
C ASP A 304 -13.15 -8.62 -13.53
N ALA A 305 -13.98 -9.30 -14.35
CA ALA A 305 -15.19 -9.99 -13.93
C ALA A 305 -15.03 -11.48 -14.19
N ILE A 306 -15.22 -12.31 -13.15
CA ILE A 306 -15.05 -13.77 -13.19
C ILE A 306 -16.22 -14.39 -12.42
N GLY A 307 -17.26 -14.83 -13.18
CA GLY A 307 -18.54 -15.31 -12.62
C GLY A 307 -18.40 -16.48 -11.65
N GLU A 308 -17.58 -17.47 -12.00
CA GLU A 308 -17.30 -18.67 -11.16
C GLU A 308 -16.67 -18.34 -9.81
N LEU A 309 -15.96 -17.21 -9.71
CA LEU A 309 -15.38 -16.72 -8.47
C LEU A 309 -16.24 -15.64 -7.81
N LYS A 310 -17.41 -15.32 -8.35
CA LYS A 310 -18.28 -14.22 -7.93
C LYS A 310 -17.56 -12.86 -7.91
N ILE A 311 -16.59 -12.67 -8.82
CA ILE A 311 -15.87 -11.41 -8.96
C ILE A 311 -16.55 -10.58 -10.04
N ALA A 312 -16.94 -9.33 -9.69
CA ALA A 312 -17.58 -8.38 -10.59
C ALA A 312 -16.66 -7.19 -10.94
N GLY A 313 -15.46 -7.12 -10.36
CA GLY A 313 -14.47 -6.10 -10.67
C GLY A 313 -13.28 -6.13 -9.72
N PHE A 314 -12.15 -5.57 -10.16
CA PHE A 314 -10.95 -5.44 -9.35
C PHE A 314 -10.98 -4.15 -8.54
N SER A 315 -10.57 -4.22 -7.29
CA SER A 315 -10.30 -3.06 -6.43
C SER A 315 -8.83 -2.65 -6.49
N HIS A 316 -8.51 -1.50 -5.93
CA HIS A 316 -7.15 -1.05 -5.70
C HIS A 316 -6.32 -2.08 -4.90
N MET A 317 -6.93 -2.77 -3.93
CA MET A 317 -6.29 -3.75 -3.05
C MET A 317 -6.11 -5.15 -3.65
N ALA A 318 -6.70 -5.44 -4.82
CA ALA A 318 -6.74 -6.78 -5.39
C ALA A 318 -5.44 -7.21 -6.11
N LEU A 319 -4.31 -6.55 -5.87
CA LEU A 319 -3.13 -6.73 -6.73
C LEU A 319 -1.99 -7.54 -6.09
N THR A 320 -1.87 -7.56 -4.78
CA THR A 320 -0.67 -8.06 -4.09
C THR A 320 -0.85 -9.40 -3.40
N TYR A 321 -2.07 -9.81 -3.09
CA TYR A 321 -2.35 -11.03 -2.34
C TYR A 321 -2.87 -12.15 -3.24
N SER A 322 -2.54 -13.39 -2.91
CA SER A 322 -3.09 -14.57 -3.59
C SER A 322 -4.51 -14.91 -3.08
N GLU A 323 -5.24 -15.74 -3.82
CA GLU A 323 -6.53 -16.29 -3.37
C GLU A 323 -6.41 -17.04 -2.01
N ARG A 324 -5.23 -17.57 -1.69
CA ARG A 324 -4.96 -18.37 -0.48
C ARG A 324 -4.45 -17.56 0.69
N ASN A 325 -4.31 -16.23 0.55
CA ASN A 325 -3.83 -15.37 1.64
C ASN A 325 -4.69 -15.57 2.91
N PRO A 326 -4.11 -15.81 4.09
CA PRO A 326 -4.88 -16.11 5.31
C PRO A 326 -5.70 -14.94 5.83
N PHE A 327 -5.34 -13.71 5.47
CA PHE A 327 -6.08 -12.51 5.90
C PHE A 327 -6.98 -11.97 4.79
N TYR A 328 -6.44 -11.74 3.60
CA TYR A 328 -7.11 -11.04 2.51
C TYR A 328 -7.55 -11.94 1.35
N GLY A 329 -7.24 -13.24 1.38
CA GLY A 329 -7.64 -14.19 0.36
C GLY A 329 -9.15 -14.49 0.37
N LYS A 330 -9.58 -15.37 -0.51
CA LYS A 330 -10.99 -15.74 -0.69
C LYS A 330 -11.65 -16.24 0.61
N GLN A 331 -10.89 -17.00 1.42
CA GLN A 331 -11.28 -17.49 2.75
C GLN A 331 -10.60 -16.72 3.88
N GLY A 332 -10.05 -15.56 3.58
CA GLY A 332 -9.32 -14.74 4.55
C GLY A 332 -10.20 -14.20 5.68
N THR A 333 -9.58 -13.92 6.80
CA THR A 333 -10.24 -13.45 8.02
C THR A 333 -10.61 -11.96 7.99
N VAL A 334 -10.04 -11.17 7.07
CA VAL A 334 -10.31 -9.73 6.92
C VAL A 334 -11.10 -9.49 5.65
N ARG A 335 -12.36 -9.05 5.78
CA ARG A 335 -13.25 -8.77 4.66
C ARG A 335 -13.74 -7.33 4.73
N PHE A 336 -13.68 -6.63 3.60
CA PHE A 336 -14.14 -5.24 3.48
C PHE A 336 -15.59 -5.20 2.98
N CYS A 337 -16.51 -5.28 3.93
CA CYS A 337 -17.95 -5.36 3.66
C CYS A 337 -18.65 -4.02 3.44
N TRP A 338 -18.00 -2.90 3.83
CA TRP A 338 -18.50 -1.55 3.57
C TRP A 338 -17.94 -1.04 2.24
N ASN A 339 -18.52 -1.50 1.14
CA ASN A 339 -18.02 -1.25 -0.22
C ASN A 339 -19.08 -0.59 -1.12
N GLY A 340 -19.89 0.32 -0.56
CA GLY A 340 -20.89 1.08 -1.32
C GLY A 340 -22.30 0.51 -1.29
N GLN A 341 -22.53 -0.66 -0.69
CA GLN A 341 -23.87 -1.23 -0.46
C GLN A 341 -24.53 -0.63 0.78
N GLY A 342 -25.82 -1.00 0.99
CA GLY A 342 -26.59 -0.59 2.15
C GLY A 342 -26.06 -1.20 3.46
N LYS A 343 -26.54 -0.65 4.58
CA LYS A 343 -26.12 -1.10 5.93
C LYS A 343 -26.48 -2.56 6.20
N ALA A 344 -27.66 -3.00 5.76
CA ALA A 344 -28.12 -4.37 6.00
C ALA A 344 -27.23 -5.40 5.29
N GLU A 345 -26.89 -5.14 4.03
CA GLU A 345 -26.00 -5.98 3.22
C GLU A 345 -24.57 -5.99 3.77
N SER A 346 -24.06 -4.84 4.21
CA SER A 346 -22.74 -4.72 4.84
C SER A 346 -22.67 -5.54 6.11
N LEU A 347 -23.65 -5.46 7.00
CA LEU A 347 -23.72 -6.24 8.23
C LEU A 347 -23.91 -7.74 7.97
N ALA A 348 -24.66 -8.13 6.92
CA ALA A 348 -24.80 -9.53 6.53
C ALA A 348 -23.44 -10.10 6.05
N CYS A 349 -22.72 -9.35 5.24
CA CYS A 349 -21.37 -9.68 4.78
C CYS A 349 -20.40 -9.87 5.97
N GLU A 350 -20.38 -8.95 6.94
CA GLU A 350 -19.54 -9.08 8.15
C GLU A 350 -19.86 -10.32 8.98
N LYS A 351 -21.12 -10.77 8.95
CA LYS A 351 -21.56 -12.00 9.61
C LYS A 351 -21.26 -13.27 8.80
N GLY A 352 -20.53 -13.15 7.69
CA GLY A 352 -20.12 -14.29 6.88
C GLY A 352 -21.11 -14.68 5.77
N ALA A 353 -22.06 -13.82 5.41
CA ALA A 353 -22.91 -14.11 4.25
C ALA A 353 -22.06 -14.37 2.99
N ASP A 354 -22.54 -15.27 2.13
CA ASP A 354 -21.93 -15.57 0.84
C ASP A 354 -22.23 -14.44 -0.14
N VAL A 355 -21.27 -13.53 -0.29
CA VAL A 355 -21.38 -12.32 -1.12
C VAL A 355 -20.45 -12.40 -2.34
N CYS A 356 -20.70 -11.55 -3.34
CA CYS A 356 -19.77 -11.32 -4.44
C CYS A 356 -18.58 -10.44 -4.00
N PHE A 357 -17.58 -10.30 -4.87
CA PHE A 357 -16.44 -9.41 -4.73
C PHE A 357 -16.44 -8.37 -5.86
N SER A 358 -16.13 -7.12 -5.55
CA SER A 358 -16.13 -6.05 -6.56
C SER A 358 -15.02 -5.03 -6.34
N GLY A 359 -14.90 -4.10 -7.29
CA GLY A 359 -14.00 -2.94 -7.18
C GLY A 359 -14.43 -1.97 -6.07
N ASP A 360 -13.64 -0.91 -5.90
CA ASP A 360 -13.84 0.09 -4.84
C ASP A 360 -15.16 0.85 -5.01
N GLY A 361 -16.07 0.69 -4.05
CA GLY A 361 -17.38 1.33 -4.05
C GLY A 361 -18.31 0.92 -5.19
N GLN A 362 -17.99 -0.13 -5.93
CA GLN A 362 -18.74 -0.59 -7.10
C GLN A 362 -19.65 -1.76 -6.73
N GLN A 363 -20.95 -1.58 -6.94
CA GLN A 363 -21.93 -2.64 -6.72
C GLN A 363 -22.58 -3.00 -8.06
N PRO A 364 -22.52 -4.28 -8.50
CA PRO A 364 -23.25 -4.72 -9.68
C PRO A 364 -24.75 -4.57 -9.46
N GLU A 365 -25.48 -4.25 -10.53
CA GLU A 365 -26.93 -4.17 -10.49
C GLU A 365 -27.54 -5.53 -10.11
N GLY A 366 -28.46 -5.54 -9.15
CA GLY A 366 -29.10 -6.76 -8.65
C GLY A 366 -28.26 -7.63 -7.72
N ALA A 367 -27.03 -7.26 -7.42
CA ALA A 367 -26.22 -7.95 -6.40
C ALA A 367 -26.70 -7.55 -4.99
N GLY A 368 -26.90 -8.53 -4.12
CA GLY A 368 -27.28 -8.31 -2.73
C GLY A 368 -26.15 -7.75 -1.85
N GLY A 369 -25.21 -7.01 -2.45
CA GLY A 369 -24.00 -6.45 -1.84
C GLY A 369 -22.74 -7.26 -2.12
N CYS A 370 -21.66 -6.58 -2.54
CA CYS A 370 -20.35 -7.20 -2.77
C CYS A 370 -19.31 -6.67 -1.77
N ALA A 371 -18.51 -7.56 -1.20
CA ALA A 371 -17.30 -7.16 -0.50
C ALA A 371 -16.26 -6.60 -1.50
N LYS A 372 -15.35 -5.76 -1.02
CA LYS A 372 -14.22 -5.34 -1.83
C LYS A 372 -13.33 -6.54 -2.15
N LEU A 373 -12.93 -6.71 -3.40
CA LEU A 373 -11.94 -7.73 -3.78
C LEU A 373 -10.57 -7.35 -3.23
N THR A 374 -9.96 -8.25 -2.46
CA THR A 374 -8.66 -8.03 -1.80
C THR A 374 -7.57 -9.00 -2.24
N TRP A 375 -7.86 -9.88 -3.16
CA TRP A 375 -6.94 -10.91 -3.67
C TRP A 375 -6.98 -10.98 -5.19
N ASN A 376 -5.91 -11.49 -5.79
CA ASN A 376 -5.71 -11.58 -7.23
C ASN A 376 -5.91 -13.01 -7.73
N PRO A 377 -6.96 -13.32 -8.49
CA PRO A 377 -7.14 -14.64 -9.10
C PRO A 377 -6.05 -14.97 -10.13
N TYR A 378 -5.36 -13.98 -10.67
CA TYR A 378 -4.24 -14.12 -11.62
C TYR A 378 -2.87 -13.99 -10.95
N TYR A 379 -2.77 -14.20 -9.64
CA TYR A 379 -1.52 -14.05 -8.87
C TYR A 379 -0.34 -14.81 -9.50
N GLY A 380 -0.55 -16.08 -9.91
CA GLY A 380 0.49 -16.89 -10.54
C GLY A 380 0.96 -16.35 -11.89
N GLU A 381 0.06 -15.78 -12.68
CA GLU A 381 0.41 -15.14 -13.95
C GLU A 381 1.17 -13.83 -13.73
N GLN A 382 0.76 -13.08 -12.72
CA GLN A 382 1.44 -11.86 -12.30
C GLN A 382 2.86 -12.15 -11.84
N LEU A 383 3.08 -13.18 -11.02
CA LEU A 383 4.42 -13.59 -10.58
C LEU A 383 5.31 -13.98 -11.76
N LYS A 384 4.79 -14.77 -12.72
CA LYS A 384 5.53 -15.11 -13.95
C LYS A 384 5.93 -13.89 -14.76
N ALA A 385 5.05 -12.88 -14.86
CA ALA A 385 5.36 -11.64 -15.57
C ALA A 385 6.47 -10.83 -14.86
N ILE A 386 6.42 -10.74 -13.53
CA ILE A 386 7.49 -10.12 -12.73
C ILE A 386 8.84 -10.82 -12.99
N LEU A 387 8.88 -12.14 -12.86
CA LEU A 387 10.09 -12.94 -13.07
C LEU A 387 10.63 -12.79 -14.50
N SER A 388 9.76 -12.77 -15.50
CA SER A 388 10.17 -12.54 -16.90
C SER A 388 10.85 -11.19 -17.11
N VAL A 389 10.33 -10.12 -16.48
CA VAL A 389 10.93 -8.78 -16.54
C VAL A 389 12.26 -8.73 -15.79
N MET A 390 12.35 -9.37 -14.64
CA MET A 390 13.55 -9.39 -13.80
C MET A 390 14.63 -10.35 -14.30
N ALA A 391 14.31 -11.29 -15.20
CA ALA A 391 15.29 -12.24 -15.71
C ALA A 391 16.49 -11.52 -16.38
N GLU A 392 17.70 -11.95 -16.06
CA GLU A 392 18.92 -11.47 -16.73
C GLU A 392 18.93 -11.90 -18.20
N PRO A 393 19.65 -11.19 -19.07
CA PRO A 393 19.78 -11.54 -20.51
C PRO A 393 20.39 -12.90 -20.75
#